data_0dbf829a59cefa99fe0f18f91f3edc43
#
_entry.id   0dbf829a59cefa99fe0f18f91f3edc43
#
_cell.length_a   1.000
_cell.length_b   1.000
_cell.length_c   1.000
_cell.angle_alpha   90.00
_cell.angle_beta   90.00
_cell.angle_gamma   90.00
#
_symmetry.space_group_name_H-M   'P 1'
#
loop_
_entity.id
_entity.type
_entity.pdbx_description
1 polymer ?
#
loop_
_entity_poly.entity_id
_entity_poly.type
_entity_poly.pdbx_seq_one_letter_code
_entity_poly.pdbx_strand_id
1 'polypeptide(L)'
;MPKIQSSSPAGASPRSPRRRQLASRLLLVAALPLAGCIVIPLRDPLRVQVVGIEPLPGAGLEWRFGVKLRLLNPNDAELDYSGVFLELDVGGKPLGSGISDVKGRLTPFGETQLFVPVTVTALDALRQALRVVEGKDGRRLDYVLRGKVGVGGVLGERRFETRGELTLPASMR
;
A
#
# COMPACT_ATOMS: atom_id res chain seq x y z
N MET A 1 75.32 72.15 -6.43
CA MET A 1 73.94 72.14 -6.90
C MET A 1 73.78 71.14 -8.03
N PRO A 2 73.09 70.05 -7.83
CA PRO A 2 72.31 69.50 -8.91
C PRO A 2 70.93 69.05 -8.47
N LYS A 3 69.99 69.17 -9.39
CA LYS A 3 68.57 68.86 -9.32
C LYS A 3 68.29 67.34 -9.24
N ILE A 4 67.44 66.99 -8.30
CA ILE A 4 66.88 65.64 -8.18
C ILE A 4 65.61 65.60 -9.03
N GLN A 5 65.57 64.69 -10.02
CA GLN A 5 64.37 64.35 -10.77
C GLN A 5 63.66 63.12 -10.13
N SER A 6 62.43 63.31 -9.71
CA SER A 6 61.59 62.25 -9.20
C SER A 6 60.91 61.52 -10.37
N SER A 7 61.14 60.25 -10.49
CA SER A 7 60.40 59.35 -11.39
C SER A 7 59.19 58.73 -10.72
N SER A 8 58.01 59.03 -11.20
CA SER A 8 56.76 58.43 -10.76
C SER A 8 56.64 56.94 -11.27
N PRO A 9 56.19 56.04 -10.45
CA PRO A 9 55.85 54.72 -10.90
C PRO A 9 54.44 54.68 -11.51
N ALA A 10 54.35 53.91 -12.57
CA ALA A 10 53.16 53.67 -13.38
C ALA A 10 52.04 53.02 -12.61
N GLY A 11 50.83 53.47 -12.93
CA GLY A 11 49.57 53.06 -12.33
C GLY A 11 49.23 51.58 -12.54
N ALA A 12 48.90 50.94 -11.46
CA ALA A 12 48.22 49.66 -11.47
C ALA A 12 46.70 49.91 -11.67
N SER A 13 46.15 49.45 -12.76
CA SER A 13 44.69 49.54 -13.01
C SER A 13 43.89 48.59 -12.10
N PRO A 14 42.82 49.06 -11.47
CA PRO A 14 42.00 48.21 -10.61
C PRO A 14 41.19 47.22 -11.47
N ARG A 15 41.48 45.94 -11.32
CA ARG A 15 40.67 44.87 -11.89
C ARG A 15 39.29 44.89 -11.25
N SER A 16 38.25 45.19 -12.01
CA SER A 16 36.88 45.35 -11.54
C SER A 16 36.34 44.10 -10.88
N PRO A 17 35.73 44.19 -9.68
CA PRO A 17 35.14 43.04 -8.94
C PRO A 17 33.98 42.36 -9.68
N ARG A 18 33.40 43.03 -10.69
CA ARG A 18 32.28 42.48 -11.49
C ARG A 18 32.63 41.23 -12.30
N ARG A 19 33.86 41.09 -12.79
CA ARG A 19 34.28 39.89 -13.53
C ARG A 19 34.40 38.63 -12.67
N ARG A 20 34.75 38.74 -11.40
CA ARG A 20 34.83 37.59 -10.46
C ARG A 20 33.44 37.10 -10.04
N GLN A 21 32.46 37.98 -9.92
CA GLN A 21 31.10 37.61 -9.56
C GLN A 21 30.35 36.95 -10.72
N LEU A 22 30.64 37.31 -11.96
CA LEU A 22 30.06 36.64 -13.16
C LEU A 22 30.63 35.24 -13.32
N ALA A 23 31.91 35.00 -13.10
CA ALA A 23 32.51 33.68 -13.15
C ALA A 23 31.96 32.74 -12.08
N SER A 24 31.75 33.23 -10.84
CA SER A 24 31.15 32.44 -9.75
C SER A 24 29.70 32.10 -10.00
N ARG A 25 28.93 33.01 -10.63
CA ARG A 25 27.53 32.74 -10.97
C ARG A 25 27.37 31.79 -12.12
N LEU A 26 28.30 31.77 -13.08
CA LEU A 26 28.29 30.79 -14.18
C LEU A 26 28.64 29.39 -13.70
N LEU A 27 29.53 29.23 -12.71
CA LEU A 27 29.87 27.93 -12.13
C LEU A 27 28.71 27.33 -11.32
N LEU A 28 27.88 28.19 -10.68
CA LEU A 28 26.75 27.72 -9.87
C LEU A 28 25.58 27.22 -10.73
N VAL A 29 25.40 27.76 -11.93
CA VAL A 29 24.35 27.35 -12.89
C VAL A 29 24.72 26.05 -13.63
N ALA A 30 26.00 25.73 -13.77
CA ALA A 30 26.44 24.51 -14.44
C ALA A 30 26.30 23.24 -13.56
N ALA A 31 26.03 23.38 -12.25
CA ALA A 31 25.89 22.25 -11.32
C ALA A 31 24.47 21.70 -11.19
N LEU A 32 23.47 22.31 -11.85
CA LEU A 32 22.06 21.91 -11.74
C LEU A 32 21.53 20.78 -12.65
N PRO A 33 22.18 20.27 -13.66
CA PRO A 33 21.56 19.23 -14.51
C PRO A 33 21.88 17.78 -14.11
N LEU A 34 22.41 17.52 -12.91
CA LEU A 34 22.61 16.13 -12.44
C LEU A 34 21.56 15.65 -11.43
N ALA A 35 20.40 16.30 -11.35
CA ALA A 35 19.22 15.66 -10.80
C ALA A 35 18.74 14.58 -11.81
N GLY A 36 19.49 13.48 -11.89
CA GLY A 36 19.08 12.30 -12.65
C GLY A 36 17.68 11.92 -12.21
N CYS A 37 16.75 11.88 -13.15
CA CYS A 37 15.43 11.29 -12.92
C CYS A 37 15.68 9.87 -12.41
N ILE A 38 15.53 9.63 -11.11
CA ILE A 38 15.39 8.29 -10.56
C ILE A 38 14.07 7.79 -11.10
N VAL A 39 14.11 7.07 -12.18
CA VAL A 39 12.97 6.30 -12.68
C VAL A 39 12.78 5.18 -11.67
N ILE A 40 11.92 5.42 -10.68
CA ILE A 40 11.45 4.35 -9.81
C ILE A 40 10.57 3.48 -10.69
N PRO A 41 10.95 2.22 -10.96
CA PRO A 41 10.09 1.34 -11.74
C PRO A 41 8.76 1.22 -11.01
N LEU A 42 7.69 1.77 -11.60
CA LEU A 42 6.34 1.55 -11.11
C LEU A 42 6.06 0.06 -11.29
N ARG A 43 6.13 -0.68 -10.20
CA ARG A 43 5.67 -2.06 -10.16
C ARG A 43 4.16 -2.05 -10.05
N ASP A 44 3.52 -2.89 -10.83
CA ASP A 44 2.09 -3.12 -10.72
C ASP A 44 1.75 -3.61 -9.31
N PRO A 45 0.65 -3.15 -8.72
CA PRO A 45 0.26 -3.59 -7.38
C PRO A 45 -0.08 -5.07 -7.38
N LEU A 46 0.32 -5.78 -6.32
CA LEU A 46 -0.14 -7.14 -6.04
C LEU A 46 -1.66 -7.20 -6.15
N ARG A 47 -2.17 -8.15 -6.92
CA ARG A 47 -3.61 -8.38 -7.06
C ARG A 47 -4.06 -9.41 -6.02
N VAL A 48 -5.11 -9.08 -5.29
CA VAL A 48 -5.71 -9.96 -4.27
C VAL A 48 -7.17 -10.19 -4.62
N GLN A 49 -7.57 -11.45 -4.67
CA GLN A 49 -8.93 -11.89 -4.99
C GLN A 49 -9.44 -12.84 -3.92
N VAL A 50 -10.69 -12.70 -3.52
CA VAL A 50 -11.38 -13.70 -2.71
C VAL A 50 -11.87 -14.80 -3.65
N VAL A 51 -11.41 -16.04 -3.44
CA VAL A 51 -11.75 -17.20 -4.27
C VAL A 51 -12.63 -18.21 -3.55
N GLY A 52 -12.85 -18.02 -2.26
CA GLY A 52 -13.74 -18.89 -1.48
C GLY A 52 -13.90 -18.44 -0.05
N ILE A 53 -15.03 -18.78 0.54
CA ILE A 53 -15.32 -18.65 1.97
C ILE A 53 -15.96 -19.96 2.41
N GLU A 54 -15.39 -20.58 3.43
CA GLU A 54 -15.89 -21.84 3.97
C GLU A 54 -16.12 -21.75 5.48
N PRO A 55 -17.15 -22.41 6.02
CA PRO A 55 -17.36 -22.47 7.45
C PRO A 55 -16.29 -23.32 8.12
N LEU A 56 -15.83 -22.88 9.29
CA LEU A 56 -14.90 -23.62 10.14
C LEU A 56 -15.57 -24.00 11.46
N PRO A 57 -15.10 -25.08 12.12
CA PRO A 57 -15.55 -25.37 13.48
C PRO A 57 -15.31 -24.17 14.40
N GLY A 58 -16.35 -23.66 15.04
CA GLY A 58 -16.29 -22.59 16.02
C GLY A 58 -16.15 -23.17 17.42
N ALA A 59 -15.83 -22.32 18.39
CA ALA A 59 -15.83 -22.65 19.81
C ALA A 59 -16.77 -21.72 20.59
N GLY A 60 -17.68 -22.28 21.37
CA GLY A 60 -18.60 -21.50 22.17
C GLY A 60 -19.57 -20.64 21.34
N LEU A 61 -19.57 -19.33 21.57
CA LEU A 61 -20.43 -18.36 20.88
C LEU A 61 -19.72 -17.66 19.71
N GLU A 62 -18.72 -18.31 19.11
CA GLU A 62 -17.97 -17.77 17.98
C GLU A 62 -18.26 -18.58 16.73
N TRP A 63 -18.51 -17.90 15.64
CA TRP A 63 -18.54 -18.48 14.31
C TRP A 63 -17.21 -18.18 13.61
N ARG A 64 -16.67 -19.19 12.95
CA ARG A 64 -15.40 -19.05 12.25
C ARG A 64 -15.58 -19.40 10.78
N PHE A 65 -14.94 -18.62 9.94
CA PHE A 65 -14.92 -18.82 8.49
C PHE A 65 -13.47 -18.81 8.00
N GLY A 66 -13.20 -19.66 7.04
CA GLY A 66 -11.93 -19.64 6.31
C GLY A 66 -12.09 -18.85 5.01
N VAL A 67 -11.38 -17.74 4.89
CA VAL A 67 -11.35 -16.96 3.66
C VAL A 67 -10.16 -17.39 2.83
N LYS A 68 -10.42 -17.87 1.60
CA LYS A 68 -9.38 -18.23 0.63
C LYS A 68 -9.08 -17.02 -0.24
N LEU A 69 -7.84 -16.55 -0.19
CA LEU A 69 -7.34 -15.46 -1.00
C LEU A 69 -6.42 -16.00 -2.08
N ARG A 70 -6.56 -15.53 -3.30
CA ARG A 70 -5.59 -15.70 -4.37
C ARG A 70 -4.77 -14.42 -4.49
N LEU A 71 -3.45 -14.55 -4.37
CA LEU A 71 -2.47 -13.49 -4.58
C LEU A 71 -1.83 -13.69 -5.94
N LEU A 72 -1.82 -12.64 -6.78
CA LEU A 72 -1.19 -12.68 -8.10
C LEU A 72 -0.14 -11.58 -8.18
N ASN A 73 1.05 -11.95 -8.61
CA ASN A 73 2.14 -11.04 -8.88
C ASN A 73 2.14 -10.64 -10.36
N PRO A 74 1.74 -9.42 -10.74
CA PRO A 74 1.72 -9.00 -12.15
C PRO A 74 3.08 -8.51 -12.65
N ASN A 75 4.15 -8.64 -11.86
CA ASN A 75 5.46 -8.13 -12.17
C ASN A 75 6.41 -9.24 -12.64
N ASP A 76 7.43 -8.85 -13.38
CA ASP A 76 8.55 -9.66 -13.84
C ASP A 76 9.63 -9.93 -12.78
N ALA A 77 9.42 -9.47 -11.55
CA ALA A 77 10.30 -9.67 -10.42
C ALA A 77 9.59 -10.43 -9.29
N GLU A 78 10.35 -11.17 -8.51
CA GLU A 78 9.85 -11.84 -7.31
C GLU A 78 9.29 -10.84 -6.29
N LEU A 79 8.27 -11.25 -5.56
CA LEU A 79 7.60 -10.48 -4.52
C LEU A 79 7.48 -11.31 -3.24
N ASP A 80 8.12 -10.87 -2.17
CA ASP A 80 7.91 -11.47 -0.86
C ASP A 80 6.60 -10.93 -0.24
N TYR A 81 5.84 -11.80 0.43
CA TYR A 81 4.67 -11.42 1.21
C TYR A 81 4.79 -11.92 2.65
N SER A 82 4.21 -11.17 3.58
CA SER A 82 4.24 -11.49 5.01
C SER A 82 2.97 -11.03 5.68
N GLY A 83 2.24 -11.98 6.24
CA GLY A 83 1.03 -11.69 6.98
C GLY A 83 -0.12 -11.12 6.14
N VAL A 84 -1.34 -11.39 6.59
CA VAL A 84 -2.58 -10.87 6.03
C VAL A 84 -3.49 -10.48 7.17
N PHE A 85 -4.10 -9.31 7.07
CA PHE A 85 -5.20 -8.88 7.92
C PHE A 85 -6.45 -8.68 7.07
N LEU A 86 -7.60 -9.15 7.59
CA LEU A 86 -8.90 -9.03 6.96
C LEU A 86 -9.93 -8.43 7.91
N GLU A 87 -10.82 -7.62 7.36
CA GLU A 87 -12.05 -7.14 7.98
C GLU A 87 -13.22 -7.44 7.05
N LEU A 88 -14.26 -8.03 7.61
CA LEU A 88 -15.50 -8.35 6.91
C LEU A 88 -16.61 -7.43 7.42
N ASP A 89 -17.14 -6.61 6.52
CA ASP A 89 -18.35 -5.83 6.76
C ASP A 89 -19.52 -6.48 6.03
N VAL A 90 -20.68 -6.49 6.65
CA VAL A 90 -21.94 -6.94 6.04
C VAL A 90 -23.01 -5.90 6.30
N GLY A 91 -23.73 -5.49 5.24
CA GLY A 91 -24.73 -4.42 5.33
C GLY A 91 -24.16 -3.11 5.87
N GLY A 92 -22.90 -2.80 5.54
CA GLY A 92 -22.20 -1.58 5.98
C GLY A 92 -21.76 -1.57 7.44
N LYS A 93 -21.72 -2.72 8.12
CA LYS A 93 -21.29 -2.86 9.53
C LYS A 93 -20.21 -3.92 9.66
N PRO A 94 -19.22 -3.69 10.53
CA PRO A 94 -18.23 -4.70 10.88
C PRO A 94 -18.89 -5.96 11.41
N LEU A 95 -18.55 -7.11 10.84
CA LEU A 95 -19.03 -8.41 11.26
C LEU A 95 -17.94 -9.27 11.89
N GLY A 96 -16.73 -9.23 11.36
CA GLY A 96 -15.63 -10.02 11.86
C GLY A 96 -14.28 -9.59 11.30
N SER A 97 -13.21 -10.14 11.86
CA SER A 97 -11.85 -9.92 11.40
C SER A 97 -11.02 -11.19 11.45
N GLY A 98 -9.93 -11.20 10.71
CA GLY A 98 -9.02 -12.33 10.65
C GLY A 98 -7.57 -11.90 10.43
N ILE A 99 -6.66 -12.69 10.95
CA ILE A 99 -5.22 -12.50 10.79
C ILE A 99 -4.59 -13.84 10.40
N SER A 100 -3.63 -13.77 9.49
CA SER A 100 -2.74 -14.89 9.17
C SER A 100 -1.31 -14.37 9.11
N ASP A 101 -0.37 -15.05 9.73
CA ASP A 101 1.06 -14.74 9.73
C ASP A 101 1.84 -15.47 8.64
N VAL A 102 1.13 -16.11 7.71
CA VAL A 102 1.74 -16.87 6.60
C VAL A 102 2.62 -15.96 5.77
N LYS A 103 3.84 -16.42 5.53
CA LYS A 103 4.86 -15.74 4.72
C LYS A 103 5.23 -16.61 3.54
N GLY A 104 5.65 -15.99 2.47
CA GLY A 104 6.12 -16.69 1.30
C GLY A 104 6.63 -15.75 0.22
N ARG A 105 6.89 -16.35 -0.94
CA ARG A 105 7.41 -15.65 -2.12
C ARG A 105 6.58 -16.00 -3.33
N LEU A 106 6.24 -14.98 -4.09
CA LEU A 106 5.61 -15.10 -5.40
C LEU A 106 6.68 -14.97 -6.48
N THR A 107 6.76 -15.94 -7.35
CA THR A 107 7.60 -15.86 -8.55
C THR A 107 7.12 -14.75 -9.50
N PRO A 108 7.95 -14.31 -10.46
CA PRO A 108 7.50 -13.44 -11.53
C PRO A 108 6.25 -14.01 -12.22
N PHE A 109 5.21 -13.17 -12.40
CA PHE A 109 3.91 -13.56 -12.96
C PHE A 109 3.25 -14.78 -12.30
N GLY A 110 3.67 -15.11 -11.07
CA GLY A 110 3.17 -16.24 -10.31
C GLY A 110 1.96 -15.93 -9.46
N GLU A 111 1.31 -16.99 -8.98
CA GLU A 111 0.20 -16.89 -8.03
C GLU A 111 0.33 -17.88 -6.87
N THR A 112 -0.34 -17.57 -5.77
CA THR A 112 -0.50 -18.47 -4.62
C THR A 112 -1.86 -18.30 -3.97
N GLN A 113 -2.29 -19.27 -3.19
CA GLN A 113 -3.48 -19.18 -2.38
C GLN A 113 -3.12 -19.13 -0.89
N LEU A 114 -3.78 -18.24 -0.17
CA LEU A 114 -3.66 -18.10 1.28
C LEU A 114 -5.00 -18.40 1.93
N PHE A 115 -4.93 -18.97 3.12
CA PHE A 115 -6.08 -19.24 3.96
C PHE A 115 -6.02 -18.34 5.19
N VAL A 116 -7.09 -17.58 5.43
CA VAL A 116 -7.18 -16.66 6.56
C VAL A 116 -8.42 -16.98 7.39
N PRO A 117 -8.26 -17.44 8.62
CA PRO A 117 -9.40 -17.64 9.53
C PRO A 117 -9.96 -16.27 9.96
N VAL A 118 -11.26 -16.11 9.82
CA VAL A 118 -12.03 -14.94 10.25
C VAL A 118 -12.97 -15.37 11.36
N THR A 119 -12.95 -14.66 12.46
CA THR A 119 -13.83 -14.90 13.61
C THR A 119 -14.95 -13.87 13.65
N VAL A 120 -16.17 -14.34 13.88
CA VAL A 120 -17.39 -13.54 14.02
C VAL A 120 -17.99 -13.86 15.38
N THR A 121 -18.19 -12.84 16.21
CA THR A 121 -18.84 -13.07 17.53
C THR A 121 -20.34 -13.28 17.35
N ALA A 122 -20.96 -14.12 18.18
CA ALA A 122 -22.39 -14.35 18.15
C ALA A 122 -23.20 -13.06 18.38
N LEU A 123 -22.67 -12.12 19.14
CA LEU A 123 -23.31 -10.83 19.38
C LEU A 123 -23.38 -9.98 18.11
N ASP A 124 -22.30 -9.95 17.33
CA ASP A 124 -22.26 -9.20 16.06
C ASP A 124 -23.15 -9.89 15.00
N ALA A 125 -23.12 -11.21 14.97
CA ALA A 125 -24.03 -12.00 14.14
C ALA A 125 -25.51 -11.77 14.49
N LEU A 126 -25.87 -11.73 15.77
CA LEU A 126 -27.22 -11.46 16.24
C LEU A 126 -27.66 -10.03 15.88
N ARG A 127 -26.83 -9.05 16.13
CA ARG A 127 -27.11 -7.65 15.73
C ARG A 127 -27.35 -7.52 14.24
N GLN A 128 -26.61 -8.28 13.42
CA GLN A 128 -26.80 -8.29 11.98
C GLN A 128 -28.08 -9.00 11.57
N ALA A 129 -28.41 -10.14 12.20
CA ALA A 129 -29.63 -10.90 11.93
C ALA A 129 -30.90 -10.07 12.21
N LEU A 130 -30.93 -9.33 13.32
CA LEU A 130 -32.06 -8.45 13.68
C LEU A 130 -32.31 -7.38 12.60
N ARG A 131 -31.26 -6.83 12.00
CA ARG A 131 -31.39 -5.81 10.94
C ARG A 131 -31.88 -6.39 9.62
N VAL A 132 -31.48 -7.62 9.29
CA VAL A 132 -31.95 -8.34 8.09
C VAL A 132 -33.45 -8.59 8.17
N VAL A 133 -33.96 -8.89 9.37
CA VAL A 133 -35.41 -9.09 9.60
C VAL A 133 -36.20 -7.79 9.45
N GLU A 134 -35.60 -6.65 9.81
CA GLU A 134 -36.21 -5.32 9.67
C GLU A 134 -36.15 -4.77 8.24
N GLY A 135 -35.25 -5.28 7.39
CA GLY A 135 -35.05 -4.85 6.00
C GLY A 135 -36.01 -5.54 5.03
N LYS A 136 -36.56 -4.77 4.08
CA LYS A 136 -37.50 -5.27 3.07
C LYS A 136 -36.87 -6.26 2.06
N ASP A 137 -35.52 -6.32 1.97
CA ASP A 137 -34.78 -7.15 1.02
C ASP A 137 -34.04 -8.33 1.70
N GLY A 138 -34.66 -8.97 2.66
CA GLY A 138 -34.10 -9.94 3.61
C GLY A 138 -33.35 -11.18 3.06
N ARG A 139 -33.01 -11.25 1.77
CA ARG A 139 -32.30 -12.37 1.16
C ARG A 139 -30.94 -12.03 0.59
N ARG A 140 -30.65 -10.76 0.34
CA ARG A 140 -29.38 -10.31 -0.22
C ARG A 140 -28.70 -9.42 0.79
N LEU A 141 -27.48 -9.75 1.10
CA LEU A 141 -26.64 -8.98 2.01
C LEU A 141 -25.37 -8.57 1.26
N ASP A 142 -25.22 -7.28 1.10
CA ASP A 142 -23.97 -6.75 0.57
C ASP A 142 -22.85 -6.96 1.59
N TYR A 143 -21.73 -7.49 1.12
CA TYR A 143 -20.53 -7.58 1.93
C TYR A 143 -19.40 -6.77 1.31
N VAL A 144 -18.54 -6.26 2.18
CA VAL A 144 -17.27 -5.65 1.83
C VAL A 144 -16.19 -6.34 2.64
N LEU A 145 -15.25 -6.99 1.95
CA LEU A 145 -14.06 -7.53 2.56
C LEU A 145 -12.91 -6.57 2.28
N ARG A 146 -12.35 -6.00 3.34
CA ARG A 146 -11.15 -5.17 3.30
C ARG A 146 -9.99 -5.92 3.90
N GLY A 147 -8.82 -5.68 3.36
CA GLY A 147 -7.64 -6.30 3.93
C GLY A 147 -6.35 -5.61 3.54
N LYS A 148 -5.30 -6.07 4.17
CA LYS A 148 -3.92 -5.67 3.86
C LYS A 148 -3.01 -6.87 3.92
N VAL A 149 -2.07 -6.90 2.99
CA VAL A 149 -0.99 -7.90 2.91
C VAL A 149 0.33 -7.17 3.04
N GLY A 150 1.21 -7.65 3.91
CA GLY A 150 2.58 -7.19 3.97
C GLY A 150 3.34 -7.63 2.71
N VAL A 151 4.04 -6.73 2.03
CA VAL A 151 4.80 -7.03 0.81
C VAL A 151 6.14 -6.31 0.82
N GLY A 152 7.19 -7.00 0.38
CA GLY A 152 8.46 -6.39 0.00
C GLY A 152 9.18 -5.60 1.09
N GLY A 153 9.53 -6.20 2.24
CA GLY A 153 10.34 -5.59 3.31
C GLY A 153 9.53 -4.91 4.42
N VAL A 154 10.22 -4.18 5.30
CA VAL A 154 9.71 -3.76 6.62
C VAL A 154 8.53 -2.77 6.56
N LEU A 155 8.31 -2.08 5.46
CA LEU A 155 7.31 -1.00 5.34
C LEU A 155 6.34 -1.17 4.18
N GLY A 156 6.44 -2.28 3.44
CA GLY A 156 5.54 -2.53 2.32
C GLY A 156 4.23 -3.12 2.79
N GLU A 157 3.10 -2.49 2.48
CA GLU A 157 1.78 -3.10 2.60
C GLU A 157 0.96 -2.85 1.32
N ARG A 158 0.09 -3.81 1.00
CA ARG A 158 -0.91 -3.66 -0.06
C ARG A 158 -2.29 -3.82 0.53
N ARG A 159 -3.11 -2.80 0.33
CA ARG A 159 -4.52 -2.81 0.70
C ARG A 159 -5.35 -3.29 -0.47
N PHE A 160 -6.39 -4.01 -0.16
CA PHE A 160 -7.36 -4.47 -1.14
C PHE A 160 -8.78 -4.39 -0.57
N GLU A 161 -9.73 -4.29 -1.45
CA GLU A 161 -11.14 -4.29 -1.13
C GLU A 161 -11.87 -5.15 -2.18
N THR A 162 -12.74 -6.03 -1.71
CA THR A 162 -13.63 -6.83 -2.56
C THR A 162 -15.05 -6.65 -2.06
N ARG A 163 -15.97 -6.43 -2.97
CA ARG A 163 -17.40 -6.29 -2.69
C ARG A 163 -18.17 -7.39 -3.40
N GLY A 164 -19.24 -7.81 -2.77
CA GLY A 164 -20.14 -8.80 -3.36
C GLY A 164 -21.46 -8.90 -2.59
N GLU A 165 -22.29 -9.79 -3.05
CA GLU A 165 -23.57 -10.09 -2.40
C GLU A 165 -23.57 -11.51 -1.85
N LEU A 166 -24.06 -11.68 -0.64
CA LEU A 166 -24.34 -12.97 -0.02
C LEU A 166 -25.85 -13.24 -0.12
N THR A 167 -26.21 -14.35 -0.74
CA THR A 167 -27.59 -14.81 -0.75
C THR A 167 -27.79 -15.80 0.38
N LEU A 168 -28.66 -15.47 1.34
CA LEU A 168 -29.01 -16.38 2.41
C LEU A 168 -29.88 -17.53 1.91
N PRO A 169 -29.54 -18.79 2.23
CA PRO A 169 -30.36 -19.92 1.88
C PRO A 169 -31.74 -19.85 2.57
N ALA A 170 -32.77 -20.27 1.88
CA ALA A 170 -34.14 -20.22 2.38
C ALA A 170 -34.40 -21.09 3.64
N SER A 171 -33.46 -21.96 3.99
CA SER A 171 -33.52 -22.91 5.12
C SER A 171 -33.16 -22.34 6.47
N MET A 172 -32.80 -21.05 6.57
CA MET A 172 -32.52 -20.38 7.86
C MET A 172 -33.76 -19.66 8.43
N ARG A 173 -34.94 -20.24 8.26
CA ARG A 173 -36.19 -19.79 8.96
C ARG A 173 -36.39 -20.56 10.25
#